data_b172e99b44a09a24048dbc0c2d8ab60e
#
_entry.id   b172e99b44a09a24048dbc0c2d8ab60e
#
_cell.length_a   1.000
_cell.length_b   1.000
_cell.length_c   1.000
_cell.angle_alpha   90.00
_cell.angle_beta   90.00
_cell.angle_gamma   90.00
#
_symmetry.space_group_name_H-M   'P 1'
#
loop_
_entity.id
_entity.type
_entity.pdbx_description
1 polymer ?
#
loop_
_entity_poly.entity_id
_entity_poly.type
_entity_poly.pdbx_seq_one_letter_code
_entity_poly.pdbx_strand_id
1 'polypeptide(L)'
;YRAAWFGIFQNVLVIAWVMRAMAKIIIVVMGWEDGTTVIGIDAGVFTVLVLFLIAVTYTALSGLWGVVVTDVLQFGLAMGGSIYLAVATWSRLGGLDGILARFPGHDFNAVEVLRMLPAPEKLLAANPFTEFLLLILVVWWASYQVDGGGYISQRLFAAKNERHSVFAYLWFCVAHICLRPWPWIIVGLGGMALFGQVGDPETYYPMMMKEILPPGIFGLVLASFFAAFMSTIDTQLNWGSSLVVNDLLRRFIWKGKSDRSYILAARLSVMGLAVLGALASFALSDISFAWKLILSITAGIGSVYIARWYWWRVNAWSEISAMVTAGICTLVFAIMASTGRFAESPVTRFPYSTVITFLIVVPVWITVTLLTRPVSDERLKDFYRRVRPGGKGWERIRKAAGVEALPGTALRTASKIAAGIVLVFSTLIGTGSLILGEPGRGL
;
A
#
# COMPACT_ATOMS: atom_id res chain seq x y z
N TYR A 1 -2.12 -11.67 17.96
CA TYR A 1 -1.12 -11.99 16.92
C TYR A 1 -1.23 -11.05 15.71
N ARG A 2 -2.41 -10.74 15.20
CA ARG A 2 -2.57 -9.72 14.14
C ARG A 2 -1.95 -8.39 14.53
N ALA A 3 -2.20 -7.92 15.75
CA ALA A 3 -1.62 -6.70 16.25
C ALA A 3 -0.09 -6.75 16.27
N ALA A 4 0.52 -7.87 16.63
CA ALA A 4 1.98 -8.00 16.61
C ALA A 4 2.53 -7.97 15.17
N TRP A 5 1.89 -8.68 14.25
CA TRP A 5 2.36 -8.77 12.87
C TRP A 5 2.10 -7.49 12.07
N PHE A 6 0.84 -7.08 11.96
CA PHE A 6 0.48 -5.90 11.20
C PHE A 6 0.74 -4.59 11.95
N GLY A 7 0.50 -4.58 13.28
CA GLY A 7 0.63 -3.37 14.08
C GLY A 7 2.07 -2.97 14.34
N ILE A 8 3.01 -3.90 14.39
CA ILE A 8 4.42 -3.58 14.62
C ILE A 8 5.17 -3.70 13.31
N PHE A 9 5.22 -4.90 12.75
CA PHE A 9 6.11 -5.17 11.62
C PHE A 9 5.72 -4.40 10.35
N GLN A 10 4.48 -4.53 9.90
CA GLN A 10 4.03 -3.85 8.69
C GLN A 10 4.01 -2.33 8.86
N ASN A 11 3.61 -1.84 10.05
CA ASN A 11 3.65 -0.41 10.35
C ASN A 11 5.06 0.16 10.31
N VAL A 12 6.04 -0.53 10.89
CA VAL A 12 7.45 -0.12 10.85
C VAL A 12 7.94 -0.04 9.40
N LEU A 13 7.61 -1.02 8.56
CA LEU A 13 7.97 -0.97 7.14
C LEU A 13 7.34 0.20 6.38
N VAL A 14 6.06 0.50 6.65
CA VAL A 14 5.37 1.63 6.01
C VAL A 14 5.96 2.96 6.49
N ILE A 15 6.23 3.11 7.78
CA ILE A 15 6.89 4.30 8.34
C ILE A 15 8.28 4.48 7.71
N ALA A 16 9.08 3.40 7.65
CA ALA A 16 10.41 3.40 7.06
C ALA A 16 10.38 3.83 5.58
N TRP A 17 9.47 3.26 4.80
CA TRP A 17 9.27 3.61 3.40
C TRP A 17 8.93 5.08 3.20
N VAL A 18 7.97 5.61 3.97
CA VAL A 18 7.53 7.00 3.86
C VAL A 18 8.64 7.97 4.31
N MET A 19 9.40 7.62 5.36
CA MET A 19 10.59 8.39 5.76
C MET A 19 11.66 8.39 4.68
N ARG A 20 11.95 7.24 4.07
CA ARG A 20 12.93 7.14 2.98
C ARG A 20 12.52 7.96 1.76
N ALA A 21 11.23 7.89 1.37
CA ALA A 21 10.69 8.68 0.26
C ALA A 21 10.84 10.19 0.49
N MET A 22 10.45 10.67 1.67
CA MET A 22 10.55 12.10 1.99
C MET A 22 12.00 12.56 2.11
N ALA A 23 12.89 11.73 2.66
CA ALA A 23 14.31 12.03 2.73
C ALA A 23 14.93 12.21 1.34
N LYS A 24 14.61 11.33 0.37
CA LYS A 24 15.04 11.48 -1.03
C LYS A 24 14.58 12.82 -1.64
N ILE A 25 13.31 13.17 -1.41
CA ILE A 25 12.77 14.45 -1.91
C ILE A 25 13.56 15.64 -1.35
N ILE A 26 13.81 15.66 -0.04
CA ILE A 26 14.55 16.75 0.61
C ILE A 26 15.98 16.83 0.10
N ILE A 27 16.70 15.71 -0.02
CA ILE A 27 18.07 15.65 -0.52
C ILE A 27 18.15 16.26 -1.92
N VAL A 28 17.27 15.85 -2.84
CA VAL A 28 17.23 16.39 -4.22
C VAL A 28 16.87 17.87 -4.23
N VAL A 29 15.86 18.28 -3.44
CA VAL A 29 15.40 19.67 -3.36
C VAL A 29 16.49 20.59 -2.81
N MET A 30 17.21 20.15 -1.77
CA MET A 30 18.32 20.91 -1.19
C MET A 30 19.57 20.90 -2.08
N GLY A 31 19.63 20.03 -3.09
CA GLY A 31 20.82 19.89 -3.94
C GLY A 31 22.00 19.26 -3.21
N TRP A 32 21.74 18.40 -2.23
CA TRP A 32 22.80 17.71 -1.50
C TRP A 32 23.30 16.51 -2.31
N GLU A 33 24.61 16.42 -2.46
CA GLU A 33 25.29 15.31 -3.13
C GLU A 33 25.71 14.25 -2.10
N ASP A 34 26.09 13.07 -2.60
CA ASP A 34 26.62 12.00 -1.74
C ASP A 34 27.84 12.50 -0.95
N GLY A 35 27.83 12.21 0.36
CA GLY A 35 28.86 12.70 1.27
C GLY A 35 28.64 14.11 1.82
N THR A 36 27.57 14.82 1.43
CA THR A 36 27.21 16.09 2.06
C THR A 36 26.91 15.91 3.54
N THR A 37 27.47 16.78 4.38
CA THR A 37 27.20 16.78 5.84
C THR A 37 26.51 18.07 6.26
N VAL A 38 25.54 17.94 7.16
CA VAL A 38 24.81 19.03 7.80
C VAL A 38 25.08 18.97 9.30
N ILE A 39 25.70 20.02 9.87
CA ILE A 39 26.12 20.07 11.28
C ILE A 39 27.03 18.86 11.65
N GLY A 40 27.90 18.43 10.73
CA GLY A 40 28.80 17.29 10.92
C GLY A 40 28.13 15.90 10.87
N ILE A 41 26.85 15.82 10.47
CA ILE A 41 26.09 14.57 10.29
C ILE A 41 25.82 14.40 8.80
N ASP A 42 25.84 13.15 8.31
CA ASP A 42 25.43 12.86 6.94
C ASP A 42 24.03 13.44 6.63
N ALA A 43 23.87 14.06 5.46
CA ALA A 43 22.66 14.78 5.10
C ALA A 43 21.41 13.89 5.09
N GLY A 44 21.55 12.62 4.69
CA GLY A 44 20.46 11.65 4.73
C GLY A 44 20.04 11.31 6.17
N VAL A 45 21.03 11.08 7.05
CA VAL A 45 20.79 10.84 8.48
C VAL A 45 20.17 12.05 9.15
N PHE A 46 20.71 13.25 8.89
CA PHE A 46 20.17 14.51 9.40
C PHE A 46 18.70 14.69 9.00
N THR A 47 18.39 14.46 7.71
CA THR A 47 17.02 14.56 7.20
C THR A 47 16.06 13.59 7.90
N VAL A 48 16.45 12.33 8.06
CA VAL A 48 15.62 11.34 8.78
C VAL A 48 15.40 11.74 10.24
N LEU A 49 16.40 12.28 10.92
CA LEU A 49 16.26 12.78 12.30
C LEU A 49 15.27 13.95 12.39
N VAL A 50 15.35 14.91 11.47
CA VAL A 50 14.41 16.04 11.43
C VAL A 50 12.99 15.55 11.17
N LEU A 51 12.80 14.65 10.17
CA LEU A 51 11.50 14.06 9.89
C LEU A 51 10.93 13.26 11.06
N PHE A 52 11.79 12.53 11.78
CA PHE A 52 11.42 11.83 13.00
C PHE A 52 10.90 12.78 14.08
N LEU A 53 11.62 13.87 14.35
CA LEU A 53 11.22 14.86 15.35
C LEU A 53 9.89 15.53 15.00
N ILE A 54 9.71 15.91 13.73
CA ILE A 54 8.45 16.46 13.21
C ILE A 54 7.30 15.46 13.41
N ALA A 55 7.50 14.20 12.99
CA ALA A 55 6.48 13.17 13.08
C ALA A 55 6.04 12.90 14.52
N VAL A 56 6.98 12.71 15.44
CA VAL A 56 6.69 12.44 16.87
C VAL A 56 5.98 13.63 17.52
N THR A 57 6.46 14.86 17.28
CA THR A 57 5.86 16.06 17.86
C THR A 57 4.42 16.26 17.38
N TYR A 58 4.20 16.15 16.09
CA TYR A 58 2.87 16.32 15.51
C TYR A 58 1.89 15.24 16.00
N THR A 59 2.30 13.96 15.94
CA THR A 59 1.43 12.84 16.34
C THR A 59 1.09 12.89 17.83
N ALA A 60 2.00 13.40 18.67
CA ALA A 60 1.73 13.57 20.10
C ALA A 60 0.65 14.63 20.40
N LEU A 61 0.43 15.57 19.49
CA LEU A 61 -0.54 16.68 19.61
C LEU A 61 -1.85 16.40 18.88
N SER A 62 -1.84 15.55 17.85
CA SER A 62 -3.01 15.24 17.03
C SER A 62 -3.91 14.17 17.66
N GLY A 63 -5.21 14.21 17.34
CA GLY A 63 -6.18 13.16 17.63
C GLY A 63 -6.90 12.75 16.34
N LEU A 64 -7.61 11.63 16.33
CA LEU A 64 -8.25 11.06 15.13
C LEU A 64 -9.10 12.07 14.34
N TRP A 65 -9.81 12.95 15.02
CA TRP A 65 -10.66 13.96 14.37
C TRP A 65 -9.84 15.03 13.64
N GLY A 66 -8.75 15.48 14.29
CA GLY A 66 -7.81 16.41 13.65
C GLY A 66 -7.19 15.83 12.39
N VAL A 67 -6.79 14.57 12.44
CA VAL A 67 -6.23 13.84 11.29
C VAL A 67 -7.19 13.82 10.10
N VAL A 68 -8.45 13.45 10.31
CA VAL A 68 -9.45 13.38 9.21
C VAL A 68 -9.69 14.74 8.55
N VAL A 69 -9.76 15.81 9.31
CA VAL A 69 -9.95 17.17 8.76
C VAL A 69 -8.71 17.64 8.00
N THR A 70 -7.53 17.43 8.59
CA THR A 70 -6.27 17.79 7.93
C THR A 70 -6.02 16.97 6.67
N ASP A 71 -6.37 15.68 6.64
CA ASP A 71 -6.24 14.81 5.47
C ASP A 71 -7.01 15.36 4.25
N VAL A 72 -8.20 15.93 4.45
CA VAL A 72 -8.97 16.53 3.34
C VAL A 72 -8.26 17.75 2.76
N LEU A 73 -7.76 18.66 3.62
CA LEU A 73 -7.03 19.85 3.18
C LEU A 73 -5.70 19.47 2.50
N GLN A 74 -4.99 18.52 3.08
CA GLN A 74 -3.72 18.01 2.57
C GLN A 74 -3.91 17.30 1.21
N PHE A 75 -4.98 16.55 1.04
CA PHE A 75 -5.32 15.95 -0.24
C PHE A 75 -5.57 17.02 -1.32
N GLY A 76 -6.34 18.06 -1.00
CA GLY A 76 -6.59 19.18 -1.91
C GLY A 76 -5.27 19.88 -2.32
N LEU A 77 -4.39 20.15 -1.36
CA LEU A 77 -3.10 20.78 -1.61
C LEU A 77 -2.19 19.87 -2.46
N ALA A 78 -2.09 18.59 -2.12
CA ALA A 78 -1.25 17.63 -2.83
C ALA A 78 -1.73 17.41 -4.28
N MET A 79 -3.04 17.26 -4.48
CA MET A 79 -3.60 17.11 -5.83
C MET A 79 -3.47 18.39 -6.64
N GLY A 80 -3.78 19.54 -6.05
CA GLY A 80 -3.61 20.84 -6.73
C GLY A 80 -2.19 21.10 -7.15
N GLY A 81 -1.21 20.84 -6.28
CA GLY A 81 0.22 20.97 -6.58
C GLY A 81 0.69 20.01 -7.67
N SER A 82 0.26 18.73 -7.59
CA SER A 82 0.62 17.73 -8.61
C SER A 82 0.00 18.03 -9.97
N ILE A 83 -1.25 18.46 -10.02
CA ILE A 83 -1.92 18.87 -11.26
C ILE A 83 -1.24 20.11 -11.85
N TYR A 84 -0.91 21.11 -11.02
CA TYR A 84 -0.19 22.29 -11.49
C TYR A 84 1.14 21.93 -12.10
N LEU A 85 1.96 21.09 -11.43
CA LEU A 85 3.24 20.65 -11.95
C LEU A 85 3.07 19.87 -13.27
N ALA A 86 2.07 18.98 -13.35
CA ALA A 86 1.80 18.24 -14.58
C ALA A 86 1.40 19.15 -15.75
N VAL A 87 0.54 20.14 -15.51
CA VAL A 87 0.13 21.13 -16.52
C VAL A 87 1.32 22.01 -16.94
N ALA A 88 2.12 22.47 -15.99
CA ALA A 88 3.33 23.25 -16.28
C ALA A 88 4.36 22.44 -17.08
N THR A 89 4.56 21.16 -16.72
CA THR A 89 5.41 20.21 -17.48
C THR A 89 4.90 20.05 -18.90
N TRP A 90 3.61 19.76 -19.05
CA TRP A 90 2.96 19.56 -20.35
C TRP A 90 3.12 20.81 -21.25
N SER A 91 2.83 21.99 -20.71
CA SER A 91 2.92 23.25 -21.44
C SER A 91 4.35 23.60 -21.85
N ARG A 92 5.32 23.41 -20.93
CA ARG A 92 6.74 23.75 -21.18
C ARG A 92 7.39 22.81 -22.19
N LEU A 93 6.99 21.55 -22.23
CA LEU A 93 7.57 20.56 -23.12
C LEU A 93 6.86 20.47 -24.48
N GLY A 94 5.75 21.18 -24.69
CA GLY A 94 4.99 21.15 -25.95
C GLY A 94 4.04 19.97 -26.05
N GLY A 95 3.45 19.55 -24.93
CA GLY A 95 2.50 18.41 -24.87
C GLY A 95 3.17 17.06 -25.00
N LEU A 96 2.36 16.04 -25.33
CA LEU A 96 2.87 14.68 -25.51
C LEU A 96 3.89 14.57 -26.65
N ASP A 97 3.62 15.18 -27.78
CA ASP A 97 4.53 15.15 -28.96
C ASP A 97 5.89 15.75 -28.62
N GLY A 98 5.91 16.85 -27.90
CA GLY A 98 7.16 17.49 -27.47
C GLY A 98 7.93 16.66 -26.42
N ILE A 99 7.26 15.91 -25.55
CA ILE A 99 7.86 14.95 -24.63
C ILE A 99 8.47 13.79 -25.43
N LEU A 100 7.71 13.18 -26.32
CA LEU A 100 8.13 12.01 -27.07
C LEU A 100 9.26 12.30 -28.06
N ALA A 101 9.28 13.51 -28.63
CA ALA A 101 10.37 13.94 -29.54
C ALA A 101 11.75 13.97 -28.86
N ARG A 102 11.80 14.03 -27.52
CA ARG A 102 13.06 14.02 -26.75
C ARG A 102 13.54 12.63 -26.38
N PHE A 103 12.68 11.62 -26.40
CA PHE A 103 13.00 10.25 -25.97
C PHE A 103 14.16 9.61 -26.76
N PRO A 104 14.22 9.70 -28.12
CA PRO A 104 15.34 9.11 -28.87
C PRO A 104 16.72 9.66 -28.46
N GLY A 105 16.79 10.93 -28.02
CA GLY A 105 18.03 11.51 -27.51
C GLY A 105 18.50 10.97 -26.16
N HIS A 106 17.66 10.18 -25.50
CA HIS A 106 17.90 9.59 -24.18
C HIS A 106 17.73 8.06 -24.14
N ASP A 107 17.74 7.42 -25.31
CA ASP A 107 17.62 5.97 -25.47
C ASP A 107 16.29 5.37 -24.92
N PHE A 108 15.21 6.15 -24.94
CA PHE A 108 13.87 5.67 -24.58
C PHE A 108 13.04 5.33 -25.81
N ASN A 109 12.38 4.18 -25.77
CA ASN A 109 11.40 3.80 -26.78
C ASN A 109 10.01 4.32 -26.39
N ALA A 110 9.51 5.32 -27.12
CA ALA A 110 8.22 5.95 -26.84
C ALA A 110 7.05 4.96 -26.85
N VAL A 111 7.03 4.01 -27.78
CA VAL A 111 5.96 2.99 -27.86
C VAL A 111 5.95 2.08 -26.64
N GLU A 112 7.12 1.77 -26.11
CA GLU A 112 7.25 0.89 -24.96
C GLU A 112 6.91 1.63 -23.66
N VAL A 113 7.37 2.85 -23.52
CA VAL A 113 7.12 3.70 -22.32
C VAL A 113 5.65 4.08 -22.20
N LEU A 114 4.95 4.38 -23.30
CA LEU A 114 3.53 4.74 -23.28
C LEU A 114 2.59 3.55 -23.21
N ARG A 115 3.09 2.35 -23.35
CA ARG A 115 2.23 1.17 -23.35
C ARG A 115 1.63 0.93 -21.97
N MET A 116 0.31 1.10 -21.83
CA MET A 116 -0.41 0.90 -20.58
C MET A 116 -0.52 -0.58 -20.18
N LEU A 117 -0.56 -1.48 -21.17
CA LEU A 117 -0.60 -2.92 -20.97
C LEU A 117 0.57 -3.56 -21.69
N PRO A 118 1.31 -4.51 -21.10
CA PRO A 118 2.38 -5.20 -21.79
C PRO A 118 1.89 -5.87 -23.08
N ALA A 119 2.76 -5.95 -24.09
CA ALA A 119 2.41 -6.72 -25.29
C ALA A 119 2.11 -8.17 -24.93
N PRO A 120 1.10 -8.79 -25.57
CA PRO A 120 0.89 -10.22 -25.42
C PRO A 120 2.13 -10.98 -25.90
N GLU A 121 2.69 -11.76 -25.00
CA GLU A 121 3.86 -12.60 -25.24
C GLU A 121 3.57 -14.03 -24.81
N LYS A 122 4.54 -14.92 -24.99
CA LYS A 122 4.40 -16.33 -24.63
C LYS A 122 4.12 -16.47 -23.14
N LEU A 123 2.97 -17.03 -22.80
CA LEU A 123 2.58 -17.34 -21.42
C LEU A 123 3.60 -18.27 -20.74
N LEU A 124 3.78 -18.08 -19.45
CA LEU A 124 4.70 -18.83 -18.59
C LEU A 124 6.19 -18.65 -18.91
N ALA A 125 6.55 -17.79 -19.85
CA ALA A 125 7.92 -17.31 -19.96
C ALA A 125 8.17 -16.17 -18.97
N ALA A 126 9.42 -15.95 -18.57
CA ALA A 126 9.80 -14.81 -17.73
C ALA A 126 9.85 -13.53 -18.59
N ASN A 127 8.70 -12.90 -18.77
CA ASN A 127 8.52 -11.70 -19.59
C ASN A 127 7.51 -10.74 -18.92
N PRO A 128 7.48 -9.45 -19.31
CA PRO A 128 6.60 -8.44 -18.74
C PRO A 128 5.11 -8.80 -18.79
N PHE A 129 4.66 -9.48 -19.85
CA PHE A 129 3.26 -9.89 -19.97
C PHE A 129 2.86 -10.94 -18.92
N THR A 130 3.69 -11.94 -18.71
CA THR A 130 3.46 -12.94 -17.65
C THR A 130 3.53 -12.31 -16.27
N GLU A 131 4.49 -11.43 -16.00
CA GLU A 131 4.61 -10.71 -14.72
C GLU A 131 3.37 -9.88 -14.42
N PHE A 132 2.86 -9.16 -15.41
CA PHE A 132 1.63 -8.39 -15.29
C PHE A 132 0.41 -9.28 -14.99
N LEU A 133 0.26 -10.41 -15.68
CA LEU A 133 -0.83 -11.35 -15.40
C LEU A 133 -0.73 -11.93 -13.99
N LEU A 134 0.47 -12.34 -13.54
CA LEU A 134 0.69 -12.84 -12.19
C LEU A 134 0.34 -11.79 -11.14
N LEU A 135 0.72 -10.53 -11.39
CA LEU A 135 0.39 -9.42 -10.50
C LEU A 135 -1.12 -9.24 -10.36
N ILE A 136 -1.84 -9.14 -11.47
CA ILE A 136 -3.29 -8.86 -11.47
C ILE A 136 -4.11 -10.08 -11.04
N LEU A 137 -3.77 -11.28 -11.53
CA LEU A 137 -4.59 -12.46 -11.28
C LEU A 137 -4.32 -13.11 -9.92
N VAL A 138 -3.14 -12.91 -9.34
CA VAL A 138 -2.75 -13.60 -8.10
C VAL A 138 -2.24 -12.64 -7.03
N VAL A 139 -1.15 -11.92 -7.27
CA VAL A 139 -0.39 -11.25 -6.21
C VAL A 139 -1.20 -10.22 -5.47
N TRP A 140 -1.93 -9.37 -6.16
CA TRP A 140 -2.58 -8.22 -5.54
C TRP A 140 -3.66 -8.61 -4.52
N TRP A 141 -4.47 -9.64 -4.77
CA TRP A 141 -5.48 -10.10 -3.81
C TRP A 141 -4.93 -11.13 -2.83
N ALA A 142 -3.96 -11.95 -3.25
CA ALA A 142 -3.34 -12.94 -2.38
C ALA A 142 -2.50 -12.32 -1.27
N SER A 143 -1.89 -11.17 -1.55
CA SER A 143 -1.00 -10.45 -0.62
C SER A 143 -1.69 -9.28 0.09
N TYR A 144 -2.94 -8.96 -0.23
CA TYR A 144 -3.63 -7.82 0.32
C TYR A 144 -4.65 -8.19 1.39
N GLN A 145 -5.00 -7.24 2.24
CA GLN A 145 -6.08 -7.38 3.21
C GLN A 145 -7.44 -7.19 2.50
N VAL A 146 -7.83 -8.17 1.69
CA VAL A 146 -9.03 -8.14 0.84
C VAL A 146 -10.34 -7.99 1.59
N ASP A 147 -10.31 -8.11 2.91
CA ASP A 147 -11.44 -7.83 3.80
C ASP A 147 -11.47 -6.36 4.29
N GLY A 148 -10.64 -5.50 3.72
CA GLY A 148 -10.50 -4.10 4.08
C GLY A 148 -9.49 -3.82 5.17
N GLY A 149 -9.00 -4.84 5.88
CA GLY A 149 -8.07 -4.68 7.01
C GLY A 149 -8.57 -3.70 8.08
N GLY A 150 -7.73 -3.39 9.05
CA GLY A 150 -8.08 -2.42 10.10
C GLY A 150 -8.12 -0.97 9.62
N TYR A 151 -7.25 -0.62 8.69
CA TYR A 151 -7.08 0.75 8.20
C TYR A 151 -8.30 1.27 7.43
N ILE A 152 -8.80 0.51 6.45
CA ILE A 152 -9.97 0.89 5.65
C ILE A 152 -11.25 0.70 6.46
N SER A 153 -11.36 -0.43 7.19
CA SER A 153 -12.54 -0.73 8.00
C SER A 153 -12.82 0.33 9.06
N GLN A 154 -11.80 0.91 9.70
CA GLN A 154 -11.96 1.98 10.67
C GLN A 154 -12.72 3.19 10.08
N ARG A 155 -12.40 3.56 8.85
CA ARG A 155 -13.05 4.68 8.15
C ARG A 155 -14.47 4.33 7.71
N LEU A 156 -14.69 3.11 7.23
CA LEU A 156 -16.00 2.63 6.83
C LEU A 156 -16.96 2.58 8.01
N PHE A 157 -16.49 2.15 9.19
CA PHE A 157 -17.30 2.09 10.42
C PHE A 157 -17.57 3.48 11.03
N ALA A 158 -16.74 4.47 10.74
CA ALA A 158 -16.97 5.86 11.16
C ALA A 158 -17.98 6.61 10.26
N ALA A 159 -18.41 6.03 9.14
CA ALA A 159 -19.38 6.64 8.25
C ALA A 159 -20.79 6.68 8.87
N LYS A 160 -21.58 7.72 8.52
CA LYS A 160 -22.91 7.97 9.06
C LYS A 160 -23.89 6.80 8.89
N ASN A 161 -23.79 6.06 7.80
CA ASN A 161 -24.59 4.86 7.50
C ASN A 161 -23.95 4.05 6.37
N GLU A 162 -24.51 2.87 6.06
CA GLU A 162 -23.98 1.96 5.03
C GLU A 162 -23.87 2.60 3.65
N ARG A 163 -24.85 3.45 3.26
CA ARG A 163 -24.82 4.15 1.96
C ARG A 163 -23.64 5.11 1.87
N HIS A 164 -23.38 5.91 2.92
CA HIS A 164 -22.22 6.79 2.98
C HIS A 164 -20.91 6.00 2.98
N SER A 165 -20.86 4.88 3.67
CA SER A 165 -19.72 3.99 3.69
C SER A 165 -19.37 3.44 2.29
N VAL A 166 -20.39 2.96 1.54
CA VAL A 166 -20.19 2.45 0.17
C VAL A 166 -19.75 3.56 -0.78
N PHE A 167 -20.40 4.73 -0.75
CA PHE A 167 -20.03 5.85 -1.62
C PHE A 167 -18.64 6.41 -1.28
N ALA A 168 -18.28 6.50 0.00
CA ALA A 168 -16.95 6.94 0.42
C ALA A 168 -15.86 6.02 -0.14
N TYR A 169 -16.08 4.70 -0.09
CA TYR A 169 -15.12 3.75 -0.63
C TYR A 169 -15.07 3.76 -2.16
N LEU A 170 -16.21 3.88 -2.82
CA LEU A 170 -16.26 3.99 -4.28
C LEU A 170 -15.56 5.27 -4.75
N TRP A 171 -15.80 6.40 -4.08
CA TRP A 171 -15.08 7.65 -4.34
C TRP A 171 -13.58 7.50 -4.12
N PHE A 172 -13.18 6.84 -3.03
CA PHE A 172 -11.77 6.53 -2.80
C PHE A 172 -11.16 5.72 -3.95
N CYS A 173 -11.84 4.70 -4.46
CA CYS A 173 -11.34 3.92 -5.60
C CYS A 173 -11.14 4.80 -6.84
N VAL A 174 -12.11 5.64 -7.19
CA VAL A 174 -12.01 6.53 -8.35
C VAL A 174 -10.90 7.57 -8.15
N ALA A 175 -10.88 8.26 -7.04
CA ALA A 175 -9.91 9.33 -6.78
C ALA A 175 -8.47 8.77 -6.66
N HIS A 176 -8.29 7.66 -5.95
CA HIS A 176 -6.98 7.10 -5.66
C HIS A 176 -6.40 6.31 -6.84
N ILE A 177 -7.21 5.52 -7.54
CA ILE A 177 -6.73 4.61 -8.59
C ILE A 177 -6.81 5.28 -9.97
N CYS A 178 -7.89 6.01 -10.25
CA CYS A 178 -8.13 6.52 -11.60
C CYS A 178 -7.63 7.95 -11.82
N LEU A 179 -7.75 8.85 -10.85
CA LEU A 179 -7.44 10.27 -11.03
C LEU A 179 -6.02 10.63 -10.56
N ARG A 180 -5.66 10.18 -9.37
CA ARG A 180 -4.40 10.55 -8.70
C ARG A 180 -3.11 10.19 -9.47
N PRO A 181 -2.98 9.05 -10.18
CA PRO A 181 -1.73 8.68 -10.83
C PRO A 181 -1.36 9.55 -12.01
N TRP A 182 -2.31 10.11 -12.74
CA TRP A 182 -2.04 10.79 -14.01
C TRP A 182 -1.14 12.02 -13.91
N PRO A 183 -1.32 12.94 -12.96
CA PRO A 183 -0.37 14.03 -12.78
C PRO A 183 1.06 13.54 -12.57
N TRP A 184 1.23 12.47 -11.81
CA TRP A 184 2.56 11.91 -11.54
C TRP A 184 3.18 11.23 -12.75
N ILE A 185 2.38 10.52 -13.54
CA ILE A 185 2.82 9.90 -14.79
C ILE A 185 3.30 10.98 -15.76
N ILE A 186 2.53 12.05 -15.95
CA ILE A 186 2.92 13.16 -16.83
C ILE A 186 4.25 13.79 -16.37
N VAL A 187 4.41 14.05 -15.08
CA VAL A 187 5.65 14.59 -14.52
C VAL A 187 6.81 13.62 -14.69
N GLY A 188 6.59 12.31 -14.49
CA GLY A 188 7.59 11.28 -14.72
C GLY A 188 8.06 11.22 -16.17
N LEU A 189 7.11 11.22 -17.13
CA LEU A 189 7.42 11.29 -18.57
C LEU A 189 8.21 12.56 -18.93
N GLY A 190 7.84 13.72 -18.35
CA GLY A 190 8.57 14.96 -18.50
C GLY A 190 9.99 14.87 -17.95
N GLY A 191 10.18 14.21 -16.80
CA GLY A 191 11.48 13.96 -16.20
C GLY A 191 12.38 13.11 -17.09
N MET A 192 11.86 12.02 -17.65
CA MET A 192 12.56 11.19 -18.64
C MET A 192 12.97 12.02 -19.88
N ALA A 193 12.08 12.88 -20.35
CA ALA A 193 12.33 13.71 -21.52
C ALA A 193 13.39 14.82 -21.30
N LEU A 194 13.50 15.34 -20.08
CA LEU A 194 14.44 16.42 -19.75
C LEU A 194 15.80 15.92 -19.26
N PHE A 195 15.80 14.89 -18.41
CA PHE A 195 17.02 14.48 -17.72
C PHE A 195 17.62 13.18 -18.27
N GLY A 196 16.90 12.48 -19.16
CA GLY A 196 17.36 11.18 -19.68
C GLY A 196 17.38 10.11 -18.61
N GLN A 197 18.28 9.15 -18.76
CA GLN A 197 18.47 8.08 -17.76
C GLN A 197 19.21 8.63 -16.54
N VAL A 198 18.59 8.50 -15.37
CA VAL A 198 19.17 8.88 -14.08
C VAL A 198 19.44 7.63 -13.23
N GLY A 199 20.40 7.71 -12.31
CA GLY A 199 20.77 6.58 -11.45
C GLY A 199 19.62 6.11 -10.55
N ASP A 200 18.74 6.99 -10.13
CA ASP A 200 17.55 6.69 -9.33
C ASP A 200 16.31 7.34 -9.95
N PRO A 201 15.46 6.59 -10.68
CA PRO A 201 14.25 7.12 -11.30
C PRO A 201 13.23 7.73 -10.32
N GLU A 202 13.30 7.41 -9.03
CA GLU A 202 12.44 8.00 -8.00
C GLU A 202 12.73 9.50 -7.79
N THR A 203 13.84 10.00 -8.31
CA THR A 203 14.24 11.41 -8.21
C THR A 203 13.68 12.31 -9.32
N TYR A 204 13.10 11.76 -10.39
CA TYR A 204 12.55 12.58 -11.49
C TYR A 204 11.53 13.62 -10.98
N TYR A 205 10.65 13.24 -10.08
CA TYR A 205 9.61 14.15 -9.60
C TYR A 205 10.17 15.39 -8.87
N PRO A 206 11.04 15.26 -7.84
CA PRO A 206 11.65 16.42 -7.19
C PRO A 206 12.61 17.20 -8.13
N MET A 207 13.26 16.57 -9.09
CA MET A 207 14.05 17.25 -10.12
C MET A 207 13.15 18.14 -11.00
N MET A 208 12.01 17.60 -11.44
CA MET A 208 11.01 18.36 -12.22
C MET A 208 10.44 19.54 -11.44
N MET A 209 10.22 19.38 -10.13
CA MET A 209 9.79 20.49 -9.28
C MET A 209 10.80 21.65 -9.32
N LYS A 210 12.09 21.36 -9.17
CA LYS A 210 13.16 22.37 -9.22
C LYS A 210 13.26 23.07 -10.58
N GLU A 211 13.10 22.31 -11.66
CA GLU A 211 13.27 22.80 -13.03
C GLU A 211 12.07 23.61 -13.53
N ILE A 212 10.85 23.21 -13.13
CA ILE A 212 9.62 23.75 -13.74
C ILE A 212 8.95 24.83 -12.88
N LEU A 213 9.00 24.68 -11.54
CA LEU A 213 8.18 25.49 -10.66
C LEU A 213 8.84 26.83 -10.29
N PRO A 214 8.10 27.96 -10.34
CA PRO A 214 8.59 29.22 -9.77
C PRO A 214 8.66 29.10 -8.24
N PRO A 215 9.51 29.91 -7.56
CA PRO A 215 9.83 29.74 -6.14
C PRO A 215 8.63 29.62 -5.19
N GLY A 216 7.61 30.45 -5.35
CA GLY A 216 6.41 30.40 -4.49
C GLY A 216 5.60 29.12 -4.65
N ILE A 217 5.37 28.68 -5.89
CA ILE A 217 4.65 27.43 -6.19
C ILE A 217 5.49 26.22 -5.81
N PHE A 218 6.81 26.28 -6.02
CA PHE A 218 7.74 25.26 -5.56
C PHE A 218 7.58 25.00 -4.05
N GLY A 219 7.60 26.07 -3.24
CA GLY A 219 7.39 25.97 -1.79
C GLY A 219 6.03 25.37 -1.43
N LEU A 220 4.96 25.73 -2.15
CA LEU A 220 3.63 25.17 -1.95
C LEU A 220 3.56 23.66 -2.27
N VAL A 221 4.17 23.25 -3.39
CA VAL A 221 4.23 21.83 -3.77
C VAL A 221 5.11 21.05 -2.79
N LEU A 222 6.22 21.61 -2.34
CA LEU A 222 7.05 20.99 -1.31
C LEU A 222 6.28 20.83 0.01
N ALA A 223 5.54 21.86 0.43
CA ALA A 223 4.67 21.78 1.60
C ALA A 223 3.59 20.67 1.44
N SER A 224 3.11 20.42 0.22
CA SER A 224 2.16 19.32 -0.04
C SER A 224 2.78 17.94 0.18
N PHE A 225 4.08 17.76 -0.10
CA PHE A 225 4.80 16.52 0.24
C PHE A 225 4.96 16.33 1.75
N PHE A 226 5.28 17.40 2.48
CA PHE A 226 5.28 17.35 3.94
C PHE A 226 3.89 17.00 4.49
N ALA A 227 2.85 17.58 3.92
CA ALA A 227 1.48 17.27 4.28
C ALA A 227 1.14 15.77 4.04
N ALA A 228 1.51 15.24 2.88
CA ALA A 228 1.31 13.81 2.56
C ALA A 228 2.13 12.88 3.47
N PHE A 229 3.37 13.26 3.77
CA PHE A 229 4.22 12.58 4.75
C PHE A 229 3.55 12.54 6.13
N MET A 230 3.12 13.69 6.63
CA MET A 230 2.51 13.82 7.96
C MET A 230 1.21 13.02 8.08
N SER A 231 0.32 13.10 7.08
CA SER A 231 -0.92 12.33 7.02
C SER A 231 -0.69 10.82 7.15
N THR A 232 0.30 10.29 6.44
CA THR A 232 0.60 8.86 6.47
C THR A 232 1.25 8.45 7.79
N ILE A 233 2.27 9.19 8.24
CA ILE A 233 3.01 8.87 9.47
C ILE A 233 2.11 8.93 10.69
N ASP A 234 1.31 10.00 10.82
CA ASP A 234 0.40 10.16 11.96
C ASP A 234 -0.63 9.02 12.02
N THR A 235 -1.23 8.67 10.88
CA THR A 235 -2.16 7.55 10.83
C THR A 235 -1.49 6.23 11.23
N GLN A 236 -0.30 5.94 10.72
CA GLN A 236 0.42 4.69 11.01
C GLN A 236 0.86 4.63 12.48
N LEU A 237 1.39 5.71 13.02
CA LEU A 237 1.81 5.77 14.42
C LEU A 237 0.63 5.64 15.39
N ASN A 238 -0.49 6.32 15.13
CA ASN A 238 -1.69 6.22 15.94
C ASN A 238 -2.32 4.83 15.87
N TRP A 239 -2.44 4.25 14.66
CA TRP A 239 -2.99 2.91 14.49
C TRP A 239 -2.08 1.85 15.13
N GLY A 240 -0.78 1.88 14.87
CA GLY A 240 0.19 0.97 15.46
C GLY A 240 0.21 1.05 16.98
N SER A 241 0.22 2.25 17.53
CA SER A 241 0.14 2.49 18.98
C SER A 241 -1.15 1.91 19.58
N SER A 242 -2.29 2.11 18.93
CA SER A 242 -3.58 1.55 19.36
C SER A 242 -3.54 0.02 19.42
N LEU A 243 -2.92 -0.65 18.44
CA LEU A 243 -2.76 -2.10 18.42
C LEU A 243 -1.83 -2.58 19.54
N VAL A 244 -0.70 -1.89 19.75
CA VAL A 244 0.22 -2.21 20.86
C VAL A 244 -0.47 -2.09 22.20
N VAL A 245 -1.17 -0.98 22.44
CA VAL A 245 -1.80 -0.74 23.74
C VAL A 245 -3.01 -1.61 23.98
N ASN A 246 -3.96 -1.67 23.03
CA ASN A 246 -5.23 -2.34 23.27
C ASN A 246 -5.14 -3.86 23.07
N ASP A 247 -4.42 -4.32 22.05
CA ASP A 247 -4.39 -5.74 21.70
C ASP A 247 -3.25 -6.51 22.40
N LEU A 248 -2.15 -5.84 22.73
CA LEU A 248 -1.03 -6.49 23.43
C LEU A 248 -1.00 -6.13 24.92
N LEU A 249 -0.81 -4.85 25.26
CA LEU A 249 -0.60 -4.45 26.66
C LEU A 249 -1.84 -4.66 27.50
N ARG A 250 -2.97 -4.06 27.13
CA ARG A 250 -4.21 -4.12 27.90
C ARG A 250 -4.78 -5.53 27.99
N ARG A 251 -4.60 -6.32 26.95
CA ARG A 251 -5.15 -7.67 26.91
C ARG A 251 -4.31 -8.71 27.62
N PHE A 252 -2.98 -8.63 27.55
CA PHE A 252 -2.08 -9.68 28.03
C PHE A 252 -1.21 -9.29 29.20
N ILE A 253 -0.74 -8.01 29.28
CA ILE A 253 0.33 -7.61 30.19
C ILE A 253 -0.19 -6.70 31.28
N TRP A 254 -0.90 -5.63 30.94
CA TRP A 254 -1.32 -4.57 31.86
C TRP A 254 -2.84 -4.54 32.06
N LYS A 255 -3.39 -5.61 32.60
CA LYS A 255 -4.83 -5.68 32.89
C LYS A 255 -5.21 -4.73 34.04
N GLY A 256 -6.28 -3.93 33.87
CA GLY A 256 -6.87 -3.12 34.94
C GLY A 256 -6.03 -1.92 35.40
N LYS A 257 -5.07 -1.43 34.58
CA LYS A 257 -4.33 -0.20 34.87
C LYS A 257 -5.18 1.05 34.64
N SER A 258 -4.73 2.18 35.19
CA SER A 258 -5.41 3.46 35.01
C SER A 258 -5.32 3.98 33.57
N ASP A 259 -6.26 4.84 33.17
CA ASP A 259 -6.25 5.46 31.84
C ASP A 259 -4.97 6.27 31.58
N ARG A 260 -4.43 6.91 32.61
CA ARG A 260 -3.13 7.61 32.51
C ARG A 260 -1.99 6.69 32.12
N SER A 261 -1.97 5.45 32.66
CA SER A 261 -0.95 4.45 32.31
C SER A 261 -1.09 4.01 30.84
N TYR A 262 -2.31 3.86 30.33
CA TYR A 262 -2.55 3.51 28.93
C TYR A 262 -2.20 4.66 27.98
N ILE A 263 -2.46 5.91 28.36
CA ILE A 263 -2.06 7.09 27.58
C ILE A 263 -0.52 7.18 27.52
N LEU A 264 0.17 6.96 28.63
CA LEU A 264 1.64 6.94 28.65
C LEU A 264 2.18 5.81 27.75
N ALA A 265 1.59 4.61 27.87
CA ALA A 265 1.96 3.48 27.01
C ALA A 265 1.73 3.78 25.51
N ALA A 266 0.66 4.48 25.16
CA ALA A 266 0.39 4.90 23.80
C ALA A 266 1.47 5.86 23.28
N ARG A 267 1.85 6.86 24.07
CA ARG A 267 2.92 7.80 23.71
C ARG A 267 4.28 7.12 23.54
N LEU A 268 4.62 6.20 24.46
CA LEU A 268 5.85 5.41 24.35
C LEU A 268 5.83 4.47 23.13
N SER A 269 4.68 3.90 22.80
CA SER A 269 4.50 3.07 21.61
C SER A 269 4.66 3.87 20.31
N VAL A 270 4.12 5.10 20.25
CA VAL A 270 4.33 6.03 19.13
C VAL A 270 5.83 6.31 18.96
N MET A 271 6.52 6.66 20.03
CA MET A 271 7.95 6.92 19.99
C MET A 271 8.76 5.69 19.55
N GLY A 272 8.47 4.52 20.13
CA GLY A 272 9.13 3.27 19.77
C GLY A 272 8.92 2.89 18.30
N LEU A 273 7.69 2.99 17.78
CA LEU A 273 7.39 2.72 16.37
C LEU A 273 8.08 3.72 15.44
N ALA A 274 8.12 4.99 15.80
CA ALA A 274 8.81 6.01 15.01
C ALA A 274 10.32 5.78 14.98
N VAL A 275 10.96 5.41 16.11
CA VAL A 275 12.38 5.03 16.17
C VAL A 275 12.65 3.82 15.28
N LEU A 276 11.85 2.75 15.42
CA LEU A 276 12.01 1.55 14.60
C LEU A 276 11.83 1.85 13.11
N GLY A 277 10.87 2.70 12.75
CA GLY A 277 10.66 3.13 11.38
C GLY A 277 11.84 3.95 10.82
N ALA A 278 12.36 4.89 11.62
CA ALA A 278 13.52 5.67 11.24
C ALA A 278 14.76 4.79 11.02
N LEU A 279 15.03 3.85 11.93
CA LEU A 279 16.14 2.90 11.79
C LEU A 279 15.95 2.00 10.56
N ALA A 280 14.75 1.47 10.36
CA ALA A 280 14.44 0.63 9.22
C ALA A 280 14.54 1.37 7.88
N SER A 281 14.34 2.71 7.84
CA SER A 281 14.45 3.50 6.62
C SER A 281 15.86 3.47 6.01
N PHE A 282 16.90 3.30 6.81
CA PHE A 282 18.27 3.16 6.33
C PHE A 282 18.55 1.79 5.68
N ALA A 283 17.75 0.76 6.00
CA ALA A 283 17.87 -0.56 5.39
C ALA A 283 17.12 -0.70 4.05
N LEU A 284 16.32 0.30 3.67
CA LEU A 284 15.58 0.30 2.42
C LEU A 284 16.41 0.94 1.30
N SER A 285 16.65 0.20 0.21
CA SER A 285 17.32 0.72 -0.99
C SER A 285 16.45 1.73 -1.73
N ASP A 286 15.20 1.36 -1.98
CA ASP A 286 14.24 2.12 -2.76
C ASP A 286 12.80 1.85 -2.31
N ILE A 287 11.87 2.68 -2.78
CA ILE A 287 10.45 2.62 -2.45
C ILE A 287 9.81 1.36 -3.07
N SER A 288 10.20 1.03 -4.30
CA SER A 288 9.70 -0.14 -5.01
C SER A 288 10.06 -1.44 -4.29
N PHE A 289 11.28 -1.55 -3.74
CA PHE A 289 11.72 -2.69 -2.93
C PHE A 289 10.85 -2.85 -1.68
N ALA A 290 10.60 -1.77 -0.94
CA ALA A 290 9.75 -1.81 0.25
C ALA A 290 8.33 -2.33 -0.07
N TRP A 291 7.75 -1.88 -1.19
CA TRP A 291 6.45 -2.31 -1.69
C TRP A 291 6.42 -3.82 -2.02
N LYS A 292 7.40 -4.27 -2.81
CA LYS A 292 7.55 -5.69 -3.17
C LYS A 292 7.75 -6.57 -1.93
N LEU A 293 8.51 -6.10 -0.96
CA LEU A 293 8.75 -6.80 0.30
C LEU A 293 7.44 -6.98 1.10
N ILE A 294 6.62 -5.92 1.23
CA ILE A 294 5.31 -6.00 1.89
C ILE A 294 4.41 -7.02 1.20
N LEU A 295 4.33 -6.99 -0.13
CA LEU A 295 3.53 -7.96 -0.89
C LEU A 295 4.03 -9.39 -0.70
N SER A 296 5.33 -9.60 -0.66
CA SER A 296 5.94 -10.93 -0.50
C SER A 296 5.68 -11.52 0.90
N ILE A 297 5.88 -10.74 1.95
CA ILE A 297 5.68 -11.18 3.35
C ILE A 297 4.19 -11.47 3.63
N THR A 298 3.28 -10.82 2.93
CA THR A 298 1.85 -11.01 3.10
C THR A 298 1.25 -12.00 2.09
N ALA A 299 2.07 -12.62 1.24
CA ALA A 299 1.62 -13.55 0.21
C ALA A 299 0.81 -14.73 0.79
N GLY A 300 -0.38 -14.93 0.27
CA GLY A 300 -1.29 -16.00 0.69
C GLY A 300 -2.23 -15.67 1.86
N ILE A 301 -1.97 -14.61 2.62
CA ILE A 301 -2.86 -14.19 3.73
C ILE A 301 -4.24 -13.78 3.22
N GLY A 302 -4.31 -13.16 2.05
CA GLY A 302 -5.57 -12.79 1.41
C GLY A 302 -6.51 -13.98 1.18
N SER A 303 -5.95 -15.16 0.87
CA SER A 303 -6.74 -16.38 0.71
C SER A 303 -7.46 -16.82 2.00
N VAL A 304 -6.82 -16.66 3.16
CA VAL A 304 -7.43 -16.92 4.48
C VAL A 304 -8.55 -15.91 4.73
N TYR A 305 -8.35 -14.64 4.39
CA TYR A 305 -9.34 -13.59 4.58
C TYR A 305 -10.59 -13.77 3.71
N ILE A 306 -10.41 -14.27 2.47
CA ILE A 306 -11.54 -14.66 1.63
C ILE A 306 -12.21 -15.90 2.19
N ALA A 307 -11.45 -16.94 2.50
CA ALA A 307 -11.99 -18.24 2.93
C ALA A 307 -12.85 -18.14 4.20
N ARG A 308 -12.52 -17.29 5.16
CA ARG A 308 -13.30 -17.11 6.40
C ARG A 308 -14.75 -16.64 6.17
N TRP A 309 -15.02 -15.97 5.05
CA TRP A 309 -16.38 -15.55 4.69
C TRP A 309 -17.22 -16.68 4.11
N TYR A 310 -16.57 -17.73 3.60
CA TYR A 310 -17.22 -18.84 2.94
C TYR A 310 -17.07 -20.18 3.66
N TRP A 311 -16.18 -20.28 4.66
CA TRP A 311 -15.86 -21.52 5.36
C TRP A 311 -15.71 -21.29 6.86
N TRP A 312 -16.66 -21.81 7.64
CA TRP A 312 -16.75 -21.67 9.10
C TRP A 312 -15.56 -22.23 9.88
N ARG A 313 -14.82 -23.17 9.29
CA ARG A 313 -13.71 -23.85 9.96
C ARG A 313 -12.44 -23.01 10.08
N VAL A 314 -12.31 -21.97 9.27
CA VAL A 314 -11.16 -21.05 9.35
C VAL A 314 -11.06 -20.45 10.76
N ASN A 315 -9.85 -20.55 11.34
CA ASN A 315 -9.60 -20.16 12.72
C ASN A 315 -8.31 -19.33 12.84
N ALA A 316 -7.92 -18.98 14.07
CA ALA A 316 -6.70 -18.20 14.31
C ALA A 316 -5.42 -18.88 13.80
N TRP A 317 -5.34 -20.20 13.88
CA TRP A 317 -4.17 -20.96 13.41
C TRP A 317 -4.03 -20.96 11.89
N SER A 318 -5.15 -20.88 11.16
CA SER A 318 -5.15 -20.70 9.71
C SER A 318 -4.38 -19.43 9.32
N GLU A 319 -4.66 -18.34 10.01
CA GLU A 319 -4.03 -17.04 9.75
C GLU A 319 -2.58 -16.99 10.22
N ILE A 320 -2.29 -17.52 11.41
CA ILE A 320 -0.93 -17.58 11.95
C ILE A 320 -0.02 -18.41 11.05
N SER A 321 -0.48 -19.60 10.64
CA SER A 321 0.31 -20.45 9.76
C SER A 321 0.57 -19.82 8.40
N ALA A 322 -0.42 -19.13 7.81
CA ALA A 322 -0.23 -18.39 6.58
C ALA A 322 0.83 -17.29 6.71
N MET A 323 0.76 -16.49 7.78
CA MET A 323 1.73 -15.42 8.07
C MET A 323 3.14 -15.95 8.26
N VAL A 324 3.29 -16.97 9.11
CA VAL A 324 4.63 -17.57 9.41
C VAL A 324 5.22 -18.19 8.15
N THR A 325 4.43 -18.95 7.40
CA THR A 325 4.91 -19.60 6.16
C THR A 325 5.32 -18.55 5.12
N ALA A 326 4.52 -17.49 4.93
CA ALA A 326 4.86 -16.41 4.00
C ALA A 326 6.16 -15.69 4.41
N GLY A 327 6.34 -15.42 5.71
CA GLY A 327 7.59 -14.84 6.23
C GLY A 327 8.80 -15.73 6.01
N ILE A 328 8.67 -17.03 6.27
CA ILE A 328 9.76 -18.01 6.04
C ILE A 328 10.10 -18.09 4.54
N CYS A 329 9.12 -18.21 3.66
CA CYS A 329 9.34 -18.25 2.22
C CYS A 329 10.06 -16.97 1.73
N THR A 330 9.62 -15.80 2.18
CA THR A 330 10.24 -14.51 1.83
C THR A 330 11.71 -14.49 2.27
N LEU A 331 12.02 -14.93 3.49
CA LEU A 331 13.39 -15.01 3.99
C LEU A 331 14.23 -16.00 3.17
N VAL A 332 13.69 -17.18 2.87
CA VAL A 332 14.38 -18.19 2.05
C VAL A 332 14.69 -17.63 0.66
N PHE A 333 13.73 -17.00 -0.01
CA PHE A 333 13.98 -16.39 -1.32
C PHE A 333 15.00 -15.25 -1.26
N ALA A 334 15.00 -14.44 -0.20
CA ALA A 334 16.00 -13.39 0.01
C ALA A 334 17.41 -13.98 0.17
N ILE A 335 17.56 -15.05 0.97
CA ILE A 335 18.83 -15.77 1.13
C ILE A 335 19.26 -16.40 -0.21
N MET A 336 18.36 -17.06 -0.93
CA MET A 336 18.67 -17.64 -2.24
C MET A 336 19.17 -16.58 -3.22
N ALA A 337 18.52 -15.42 -3.27
CA ALA A 337 18.94 -14.31 -4.12
C ALA A 337 20.34 -13.78 -3.73
N SER A 338 20.67 -13.72 -2.43
CA SER A 338 21.95 -13.21 -1.94
C SER A 338 23.12 -14.15 -2.18
N THR A 339 22.88 -15.46 -2.36
CA THR A 339 23.94 -16.46 -2.58
C THR A 339 24.55 -16.43 -3.99
N GLY A 340 24.11 -15.54 -4.86
CA GLY A 340 24.60 -15.40 -6.24
C GLY A 340 24.13 -16.48 -7.21
N ARG A 341 23.94 -17.71 -6.75
CA ARG A 341 23.54 -18.86 -7.59
C ARG A 341 22.15 -18.72 -8.19
N PHE A 342 21.26 -18.01 -7.50
CA PHE A 342 19.86 -17.77 -7.89
C PHE A 342 19.53 -16.29 -8.09
N ALA A 343 20.52 -15.40 -8.08
CA ALA A 343 20.32 -13.95 -8.15
C ALA A 343 19.51 -13.51 -9.38
N GLU A 344 19.75 -14.17 -10.52
CA GLU A 344 19.04 -13.89 -11.78
C GLU A 344 17.89 -14.86 -12.07
N SER A 345 17.63 -15.80 -11.18
CA SER A 345 16.55 -16.77 -11.37
C SER A 345 15.19 -16.11 -11.29
N PRO A 346 14.26 -16.37 -12.23
CA PRO A 346 12.87 -15.90 -12.12
C PRO A 346 12.21 -16.32 -10.80
N VAL A 347 12.57 -17.48 -10.24
CA VAL A 347 12.02 -18.04 -9.00
C VAL A 347 12.22 -17.10 -7.80
N THR A 348 13.34 -16.37 -7.72
CA THR A 348 13.65 -15.45 -6.63
C THR A 348 13.19 -14.02 -6.90
N ARG A 349 12.78 -13.72 -8.14
CA ARG A 349 12.35 -12.38 -8.55
C ARG A 349 10.84 -12.19 -8.30
N PHE A 350 10.47 -10.99 -7.89
CA PHE A 350 9.07 -10.58 -7.87
C PHE A 350 8.54 -10.41 -9.32
N PRO A 351 7.32 -10.87 -9.65
CA PRO A 351 6.26 -11.44 -8.78
C PRO A 351 6.30 -12.98 -8.62
N TYR A 352 7.20 -13.70 -9.29
CA TYR A 352 7.24 -15.18 -9.28
C TYR A 352 7.44 -15.75 -7.87
N SER A 353 8.39 -15.21 -7.11
CA SER A 353 8.63 -15.62 -5.72
C SER A 353 7.37 -15.48 -4.86
N THR A 354 6.60 -14.41 -5.06
CA THR A 354 5.35 -14.15 -4.34
C THR A 354 4.26 -15.16 -4.71
N VAL A 355 4.15 -15.51 -5.99
CA VAL A 355 3.20 -16.55 -6.45
C VAL A 355 3.59 -17.93 -5.92
N ILE A 356 4.87 -18.29 -5.95
CA ILE A 356 5.36 -19.55 -5.38
C ILE A 356 5.07 -19.57 -3.87
N THR A 357 5.33 -18.47 -3.16
CA THR A 357 4.98 -18.35 -1.75
C THR A 357 3.48 -18.59 -1.53
N PHE A 358 2.62 -17.99 -2.34
CA PHE A 358 1.17 -18.22 -2.28
C PHE A 358 0.80 -19.70 -2.46
N LEU A 359 1.40 -20.37 -3.46
CA LEU A 359 1.15 -21.79 -3.72
C LEU A 359 1.61 -22.70 -2.57
N ILE A 360 2.63 -22.31 -1.81
CA ILE A 360 3.09 -23.03 -0.60
C ILE A 360 2.19 -22.70 0.59
N VAL A 361 1.82 -21.44 0.78
CA VAL A 361 1.05 -20.97 1.93
C VAL A 361 -0.35 -21.57 1.96
N VAL A 362 -1.01 -21.69 0.79
CA VAL A 362 -2.40 -22.18 0.73
C VAL A 362 -2.55 -23.62 1.26
N PRO A 363 -1.79 -24.62 0.79
CA PRO A 363 -1.87 -25.96 1.35
C PRO A 363 -1.54 -26.01 2.84
N VAL A 364 -0.51 -25.24 3.28
CA VAL A 364 -0.08 -25.22 4.69
C VAL A 364 -1.22 -24.73 5.59
N TRP A 365 -1.80 -23.55 5.31
CA TRP A 365 -2.85 -23.04 6.19
C TRP A 365 -4.13 -23.89 6.15
N ILE A 366 -4.47 -24.50 5.01
CA ILE A 366 -5.61 -25.45 4.91
C ILE A 366 -5.35 -26.66 5.80
N THR A 367 -4.16 -27.25 5.70
CA THR A 367 -3.77 -28.42 6.52
C THR A 367 -3.81 -28.07 8.01
N VAL A 368 -3.21 -26.94 8.41
CA VAL A 368 -3.25 -26.48 9.81
C VAL A 368 -4.68 -26.23 10.28
N THR A 369 -5.56 -25.67 9.42
CA THR A 369 -6.98 -25.48 9.73
C THR A 369 -7.68 -26.80 10.02
N LEU A 370 -7.38 -27.84 9.26
CA LEU A 370 -8.00 -29.16 9.41
C LEU A 370 -7.46 -29.91 10.64
N LEU A 371 -6.19 -29.74 10.97
CA LEU A 371 -5.54 -30.38 12.11
C LEU A 371 -5.81 -29.68 13.45
N THR A 372 -6.16 -28.40 13.44
CA THR A 372 -6.40 -27.64 14.65
C THR A 372 -7.87 -27.69 15.10
N ARG A 373 -8.11 -27.49 16.39
CA ARG A 373 -9.47 -27.44 16.94
C ARG A 373 -10.25 -26.25 16.35
N PRO A 374 -11.51 -26.48 15.92
CA PRO A 374 -12.36 -25.39 15.45
C PRO A 374 -12.69 -24.40 16.57
N VAL A 375 -13.17 -23.23 16.20
CA VAL A 375 -13.78 -22.27 17.14
C VAL A 375 -15.04 -22.92 17.75
N SER A 376 -15.33 -22.64 19.03
CA SER A 376 -16.50 -23.22 19.70
C SER A 376 -17.80 -22.86 18.98
N ASP A 377 -18.72 -23.82 18.93
CA ASP A 377 -20.01 -23.66 18.25
C ASP A 377 -20.81 -22.45 18.78
N GLU A 378 -20.72 -22.13 20.05
CA GLU A 378 -21.37 -20.96 20.65
C GLU A 378 -20.89 -19.65 20.03
N ARG A 379 -19.55 -19.48 19.93
CA ARG A 379 -18.96 -18.28 19.30
C ARG A 379 -19.27 -18.19 17.82
N LEU A 380 -19.29 -19.33 17.12
CA LEU A 380 -19.67 -19.38 15.71
C LEU A 380 -21.14 -19.01 15.49
N LYS A 381 -22.06 -19.49 16.37
CA LYS A 381 -23.48 -19.12 16.34
C LYS A 381 -23.67 -17.62 16.62
N ASP A 382 -22.98 -17.07 17.61
CA ASP A 382 -23.05 -15.64 17.93
C ASP A 382 -22.52 -14.78 16.78
N PHE A 383 -21.40 -15.17 16.19
CA PHE A 383 -20.87 -14.52 15.00
C PHE A 383 -21.88 -14.58 13.84
N TYR A 384 -22.45 -15.77 13.59
CA TYR A 384 -23.41 -15.93 12.50
C TYR A 384 -24.67 -15.08 12.70
N ARG A 385 -25.20 -15.00 13.92
CA ARG A 385 -26.36 -14.14 14.23
C ARG A 385 -26.12 -12.67 13.91
N ARG A 386 -24.91 -12.18 14.13
CA ARG A 386 -24.54 -10.77 13.90
C ARG A 386 -24.19 -10.48 12.46
N VAL A 387 -23.43 -11.36 11.80
CA VAL A 387 -22.77 -11.07 10.51
C VAL A 387 -23.47 -11.75 9.34
N ARG A 388 -24.06 -12.94 9.57
CA ARG A 388 -24.74 -13.76 8.56
C ARG A 388 -23.91 -13.95 7.27
N PRO A 389 -22.67 -14.47 7.36
CA PRO A 389 -21.85 -14.69 6.19
C PRO A 389 -22.52 -15.65 5.22
N GLY A 390 -22.31 -15.40 3.92
CA GLY A 390 -22.91 -16.19 2.85
C GLY A 390 -22.18 -17.51 2.57
N GLY A 391 -22.78 -18.36 1.74
CA GLY A 391 -22.15 -19.55 1.19
C GLY A 391 -22.46 -20.86 1.93
N LYS A 392 -22.31 -21.95 1.19
CA LYS A 392 -22.61 -23.32 1.67
C LYS A 392 -21.73 -23.74 2.85
N GLY A 393 -20.51 -23.23 2.95
CA GLY A 393 -19.60 -23.57 4.03
C GLY A 393 -20.01 -23.05 5.41
N TRP A 394 -21.05 -22.20 5.52
CA TRP A 394 -21.63 -21.75 6.78
C TRP A 394 -22.98 -22.41 7.11
N GLU A 395 -23.49 -23.28 6.25
CA GLU A 395 -24.83 -23.86 6.39
C GLU A 395 -25.03 -24.63 7.71
N ARG A 396 -24.03 -25.39 8.16
CA ARG A 396 -24.04 -26.08 9.44
C ARG A 396 -24.32 -25.13 10.60
N ILE A 397 -23.55 -24.02 10.65
CA ILE A 397 -23.66 -23.04 11.73
C ILE A 397 -24.94 -22.23 11.61
N ARG A 398 -25.37 -21.90 10.40
CA ARG A 398 -26.66 -21.24 10.12
C ARG A 398 -27.82 -22.01 10.71
N LYS A 399 -27.92 -23.31 10.38
CA LYS A 399 -28.97 -24.19 10.92
C LYS A 399 -28.94 -24.26 12.43
N ALA A 400 -27.73 -24.39 13.01
CA ALA A 400 -27.55 -24.46 14.46
C ALA A 400 -27.82 -23.11 15.19
N ALA A 401 -27.69 -21.98 14.50
CA ALA A 401 -27.97 -20.64 15.03
C ALA A 401 -29.46 -20.26 14.96
N GLY A 402 -30.27 -21.00 14.19
CA GLY A 402 -31.72 -20.74 14.00
C GLY A 402 -32.00 -19.43 13.26
N VAL A 403 -31.13 -19.00 12.35
CA VAL A 403 -31.24 -17.69 11.67
C VAL A 403 -31.25 -17.91 10.16
N GLU A 404 -32.14 -17.21 9.45
CA GLU A 404 -32.19 -17.23 8.00
C GLU A 404 -30.99 -16.52 7.36
N ALA A 405 -30.60 -16.98 6.17
CA ALA A 405 -29.57 -16.33 5.37
C ALA A 405 -30.05 -14.95 4.90
N LEU A 406 -29.14 -14.01 4.77
CA LEU A 406 -29.48 -12.74 4.13
C LEU A 406 -29.89 -12.99 2.67
N PRO A 407 -30.95 -12.28 2.19
CA PRO A 407 -31.37 -12.44 0.80
C PRO A 407 -30.27 -11.95 -0.14
N GLY A 408 -29.76 -12.83 -0.96
CA GLY A 408 -28.74 -12.53 -1.98
C GLY A 408 -28.24 -13.82 -2.59
N THR A 409 -28.11 -13.83 -3.92
CA THR A 409 -27.49 -14.93 -4.63
C THR A 409 -26.00 -14.66 -4.80
N ALA A 410 -25.18 -15.72 -4.79
CA ALA A 410 -23.75 -15.60 -5.10
C ALA A 410 -23.53 -14.89 -6.45
N LEU A 411 -24.41 -15.12 -7.43
CA LEU A 411 -24.39 -14.46 -8.72
C LEU A 411 -24.57 -12.94 -8.60
N ARG A 412 -25.51 -12.45 -7.80
CA ARG A 412 -25.73 -11.02 -7.57
C ARG A 412 -24.53 -10.35 -6.89
N THR A 413 -23.86 -11.05 -5.99
CA THR A 413 -22.62 -10.55 -5.37
C THR A 413 -21.48 -10.52 -6.37
N ALA A 414 -21.30 -11.60 -7.14
CA ALA A 414 -20.27 -11.65 -8.19
C ALA A 414 -20.48 -10.58 -9.27
N SER A 415 -21.73 -10.34 -9.72
CA SER A 415 -22.02 -9.29 -10.69
C SER A 415 -21.70 -7.88 -10.17
N LYS A 416 -21.94 -7.60 -8.90
CA LYS A 416 -21.56 -6.31 -8.29
C LYS A 416 -20.04 -6.14 -8.21
N ILE A 417 -19.31 -7.19 -7.86
CA ILE A 417 -17.84 -7.19 -7.85
C ILE A 417 -17.32 -6.96 -9.27
N ALA A 418 -17.83 -7.71 -10.25
CA ALA A 418 -17.45 -7.55 -11.65
C ALA A 418 -17.73 -6.13 -12.16
N ALA A 419 -18.90 -5.57 -11.87
CA ALA A 419 -19.25 -4.21 -12.24
C ALA A 419 -18.31 -3.17 -11.61
N GLY A 420 -17.91 -3.36 -10.35
CA GLY A 420 -16.93 -2.50 -9.68
C GLY A 420 -15.56 -2.58 -10.34
N ILE A 421 -15.09 -3.78 -10.67
CA ILE A 421 -13.81 -3.99 -11.38
C ILE A 421 -13.86 -3.30 -12.75
N VAL A 422 -14.91 -3.56 -13.54
CA VAL A 422 -15.08 -2.92 -14.87
C VAL A 422 -15.09 -1.41 -14.73
N LEU A 423 -15.83 -0.84 -13.77
CA LEU A 423 -15.88 0.60 -13.56
C LEU A 423 -14.49 1.19 -13.31
N VAL A 424 -13.73 0.61 -12.38
CA VAL A 424 -12.39 1.12 -12.00
C VAL A 424 -11.42 1.01 -13.17
N PHE A 425 -11.33 -0.17 -13.80
CA PHE A 425 -10.39 -0.38 -14.91
C PHE A 425 -10.76 0.42 -16.16
N SER A 426 -12.04 0.50 -16.52
CA SER A 426 -12.48 1.32 -17.67
C SER A 426 -12.20 2.81 -17.41
N THR A 427 -12.40 3.30 -16.19
CA THR A 427 -12.08 4.69 -15.85
C THR A 427 -10.57 4.95 -15.90
N LEU A 428 -9.76 4.04 -15.38
CA LEU A 428 -8.29 4.17 -15.40
C LEU A 428 -7.76 4.15 -16.84
N ILE A 429 -8.12 3.12 -17.62
CA ILE A 429 -7.66 2.96 -18.99
C ILE A 429 -8.21 4.07 -19.88
N GLY A 430 -9.51 4.39 -19.77
CA GLY A 430 -10.14 5.46 -20.54
C GLY A 430 -9.50 6.83 -20.28
N THR A 431 -9.26 7.18 -19.03
CA THR A 431 -8.56 8.43 -18.66
C THR A 431 -7.15 8.44 -19.25
N GLY A 432 -6.44 7.31 -19.17
CA GLY A 432 -5.09 7.20 -19.71
C GLY A 432 -5.05 7.34 -21.22
N SER A 433 -5.90 6.65 -21.94
CA SER A 433 -5.96 6.74 -23.40
C SER A 433 -6.30 8.14 -23.90
N LEU A 434 -7.17 8.87 -23.16
CA LEU A 434 -7.46 10.27 -23.46
C LEU A 434 -6.24 11.17 -23.28
N ILE A 435 -5.48 10.97 -22.19
CA ILE A 435 -4.28 11.78 -21.88
C ILE A 435 -3.14 11.46 -22.84
N LEU A 436 -2.93 10.18 -23.16
CA LEU A 436 -1.84 9.71 -24.00
C LEU A 436 -2.16 9.73 -25.52
N GLY A 437 -3.28 10.33 -25.93
CA GLY A 437 -3.61 10.55 -27.34
C GLY A 437 -4.08 9.32 -28.11
N GLU A 438 -4.51 8.26 -27.42
CA GLU A 438 -5.07 7.05 -28.03
C GLU A 438 -6.57 6.85 -27.69
N PRO A 439 -7.47 7.78 -28.02
CA PRO A 439 -8.87 7.73 -27.57
C PRO A 439 -9.64 6.50 -28.07
N GLY A 440 -9.21 5.90 -29.20
CA GLY A 440 -9.85 4.70 -29.77
C GLY A 440 -9.52 3.39 -29.07
N ARG A 441 -8.50 3.35 -28.21
CA ARG A 441 -8.09 2.14 -27.45
C ARG A 441 -8.59 2.12 -26.00
N GLY A 442 -9.20 3.21 -25.55
CA GLY A 442 -9.72 3.35 -24.18
C GLY A 442 -11.20 2.93 -24.01
N LEU A 443 -11.85 2.55 -25.10
CA LEU A 443 -13.19 2.03 -25.14
C LEU A 443 -13.17 0.55 -25.48
#